data_8af66ba1fd768a1c5377462a17036cfd
#
_entry.id   8af66ba1fd768a1c5377462a17036cfd
#
_cell.length_a   1.000
_cell.length_b   1.000
_cell.length_c   1.000
_cell.angle_alpha   90.00
_cell.angle_beta   90.00
_cell.angle_gamma   90.00
#
_symmetry.space_group_name_H-M   'P 1'
#
loop_
_entity.id
_entity.type
_entity.pdbx_description
1 polymer ?
#
loop_
_entity_poly.entity_id
_entity_poly.type
_entity_poly.pdbx_seq_one_letter_code
_entity_poly.pdbx_strand_id
1 'polypeptide(L)'
;MIDFFEFYLDTFLSNLGIDYSKSIKLGPVWLNSMYKHEWNPPHIHNGFLSTILILKLPDLPPKQGELTFINNSGRTAFELEAGLIDYTPQEKDFFMFPARLNHSVSPFTSEGERRTVSFNVFWHPE
;
A
#
# COMPACT_ATOMS: atom_id res chain seq x y z
N MET A 1 -14.61 7.60 9.23
CA MET A 1 -13.36 7.05 8.68
C MET A 1 -13.25 5.54 8.87
N ILE A 2 -13.54 5.03 10.06
CA ILE A 2 -13.53 3.58 10.33
C ILE A 2 -14.51 2.84 9.42
N ASP A 3 -15.73 3.32 9.26
CA ASP A 3 -16.76 2.70 8.41
C ASP A 3 -16.34 2.60 6.93
N PHE A 4 -15.60 3.61 6.44
CA PHE A 4 -15.05 3.61 5.09
C PHE A 4 -14.05 2.45 4.91
N PHE A 5 -13.14 2.29 5.84
CA PHE A 5 -12.13 1.24 5.78
C PHE A 5 -12.75 -0.15 5.97
N GLU A 6 -13.71 -0.28 6.86
CA GLU A 6 -14.44 -1.53 7.06
C GLU A 6 -15.17 -1.98 5.80
N PHE A 7 -15.82 -1.05 5.10
CA PHE A 7 -16.49 -1.35 3.83
C PHE A 7 -15.52 -1.91 2.78
N TYR A 8 -14.38 -1.25 2.58
CA TYR A 8 -13.40 -1.72 1.59
C TYR A 8 -12.73 -3.02 2.02
N LEU A 9 -12.47 -3.20 3.29
CA LEU A 9 -11.93 -4.42 3.83
C LEU A 9 -12.91 -5.58 3.64
N ASP A 10 -14.18 -5.35 3.93
CA ASP A 10 -15.26 -6.33 3.72
C ASP A 10 -15.33 -6.76 2.25
N THR A 11 -15.38 -5.78 1.36
CA THR A 11 -15.42 -6.02 -0.08
C THR A 11 -14.20 -6.83 -0.55
N PHE A 12 -13.01 -6.46 -0.11
CA PHE A 12 -11.78 -7.13 -0.49
C PHE A 12 -11.76 -8.59 -0.01
N LEU A 13 -12.07 -8.82 1.25
CA LEU A 13 -12.05 -10.17 1.83
C LEU A 13 -13.16 -11.05 1.28
N SER A 14 -14.34 -10.49 1.05
CA SER A 14 -15.45 -11.21 0.42
C SER A 14 -15.10 -11.66 -1.00
N ASN A 15 -14.42 -10.81 -1.77
CA ASN A 15 -13.96 -11.16 -3.11
C ASN A 15 -12.90 -12.28 -3.10
N LEU A 16 -12.16 -12.42 -2.00
CA LEU A 16 -11.21 -13.51 -1.80
C LEU A 16 -11.87 -14.77 -1.21
N GLY A 17 -13.16 -14.73 -0.88
CA GLY A 17 -13.85 -15.86 -0.25
C GLY A 17 -13.45 -16.06 1.22
N ILE A 18 -12.94 -15.04 1.88
CA ILE A 18 -12.49 -15.11 3.28
C ILE A 18 -13.60 -14.60 4.18
N ASP A 19 -14.07 -15.46 5.09
CA ASP A 19 -14.95 -15.05 6.18
C ASP A 19 -14.12 -14.48 7.33
N TYR A 20 -14.20 -13.16 7.48
CA TYR A 20 -13.39 -12.43 8.47
C TYR A 20 -14.18 -12.00 9.70
N SER A 21 -15.47 -12.28 9.76
CA SER A 21 -16.41 -11.70 10.73
C SER A 21 -16.01 -11.85 12.21
N LYS A 22 -14.99 -12.62 12.52
CA LYS A 22 -14.60 -12.96 13.91
C LYS A 22 -13.14 -12.73 14.26
N SER A 23 -12.26 -12.34 13.32
CA SER A 23 -10.84 -12.56 13.54
C SER A 23 -9.93 -11.44 13.08
N ILE A 24 -10.44 -10.24 12.78
CA ILE A 24 -9.64 -9.16 12.26
C ILE A 24 -9.53 -8.01 13.25
N LYS A 25 -8.31 -7.51 13.41
CA LYS A 25 -8.02 -6.33 14.22
C LYS A 25 -7.30 -5.30 13.37
N LEU A 26 -7.80 -4.06 13.39
CA LEU A 26 -7.10 -2.92 12.79
C LEU A 26 -5.99 -2.48 13.72
N GLY A 27 -4.80 -2.33 13.16
CA GLY A 27 -3.67 -1.76 13.87
C GLY A 27 -3.74 -0.23 13.95
N PRO A 28 -2.70 0.39 14.52
CA PRO A 28 -2.60 1.84 14.57
C PRO A 28 -2.67 2.46 13.18
N VAL A 29 -3.30 3.62 13.08
CA VAL A 29 -3.32 4.43 11.87
C VAL A 29 -2.16 5.42 11.94
N TRP A 30 -1.41 5.56 10.85
CA TRP A 30 -0.31 6.53 10.82
C TRP A 30 -0.34 7.38 9.54
N LEU A 31 0.22 8.58 9.67
CA LEU A 31 0.47 9.48 8.55
C LEU A 31 1.92 9.35 8.11
N ASN A 32 2.14 9.36 6.80
CA ASN A 32 3.46 9.40 6.23
C ASN A 32 3.56 10.60 5.29
N SER A 33 4.54 11.47 5.53
CA SER A 33 4.81 12.62 4.69
C SER A 33 6.18 12.46 4.04
N MET A 34 6.22 12.62 2.72
CA MET A 34 7.44 12.60 1.92
C MET A 34 7.60 13.93 1.19
N TYR A 35 8.81 14.41 1.16
CA TYR A 35 9.19 15.65 0.48
C TYR A 35 10.21 15.35 -0.62
N LYS A 36 10.57 16.39 -1.36
CA LYS A 36 11.55 16.38 -2.45
C LYS A 36 12.79 15.53 -2.09
N HIS A 37 13.14 14.62 -2.99
CA HIS A 37 14.29 13.69 -2.90
C HIS A 37 14.19 12.61 -1.83
N GLU A 38 13.17 12.61 -1.00
CA GLU A 38 12.90 11.51 -0.10
C GLU A 38 12.30 10.33 -0.85
N TRP A 39 12.50 9.14 -0.33
CA TRP A 39 11.92 7.92 -0.86
C TRP A 39 11.56 6.95 0.26
N ASN A 40 10.70 6.01 -0.05
CA ASN A 40 10.38 4.94 0.88
C ASN A 40 10.97 3.65 0.29
N PRO A 41 12.07 3.12 0.86
CA PRO A 41 12.74 1.96 0.29
C PRO A 41 11.87 0.71 0.35
N PRO A 42 12.20 -0.32 -0.44
CA PRO A 42 11.48 -1.59 -0.41
C PRO A 42 11.38 -2.16 1.00
N HIS A 43 10.17 -2.50 1.43
CA HIS A 43 9.89 -3.03 2.75
C HIS A 43 8.61 -3.86 2.77
N ILE A 44 8.44 -4.61 3.83
CA ILE A 44 7.23 -5.36 4.13
C ILE A 44 6.69 -4.93 5.50
N HIS A 45 5.45 -5.26 5.78
CA HIS A 45 4.82 -4.99 7.07
C HIS A 45 4.49 -6.29 7.80
N ASN A 46 4.36 -6.19 9.11
CA ASN A 46 3.72 -7.21 9.90
C ASN A 46 2.20 -7.15 9.71
N GLY A 47 1.54 -8.28 9.90
CA GLY A 47 0.10 -8.35 9.77
C GLY A 47 -0.34 -9.15 8.55
N PHE A 48 -1.62 -9.09 8.28
CA PHE A 48 -2.28 -9.81 7.19
C PHE A 48 -2.40 -8.94 5.93
N LEU A 49 -2.91 -7.72 6.09
CA LEU A 49 -3.04 -6.75 5.02
C LEU A 49 -2.39 -5.43 5.42
N SER A 50 -1.93 -4.70 4.42
CA SER A 50 -1.50 -3.30 4.53
C SER A 50 -2.37 -2.42 3.64
N THR A 51 -2.46 -1.16 3.99
CA THR A 51 -3.26 -0.19 3.25
C THR A 51 -2.49 1.11 3.06
N ILE A 52 -2.81 1.81 1.97
CA ILE A 52 -2.31 3.17 1.70
C ILE A 52 -3.46 3.98 1.11
N LEU A 53 -3.79 5.08 1.74
CA LEU A 53 -4.70 6.09 1.20
C LEU A 53 -3.90 7.34 0.84
N ILE A 54 -3.95 7.75 -0.42
CA ILE A 54 -3.27 8.95 -0.91
C ILE A 54 -4.11 10.17 -0.56
N LEU A 55 -3.61 11.02 0.34
CA LEU A 55 -4.30 12.23 0.76
C LEU A 55 -3.90 13.46 -0.04
N LYS A 56 -2.62 13.58 -0.36
CA LYS A 56 -2.06 14.75 -1.03
C LYS A 56 -0.87 14.35 -1.88
N LEU A 57 -0.76 14.95 -3.04
CA LEU A 57 0.36 14.76 -3.95
C LEU A 57 0.89 16.12 -4.43
N PRO A 58 2.21 16.26 -4.57
CA PRO A 58 2.78 17.36 -5.36
C PRO A 58 2.58 17.07 -6.85
N ASP A 59 2.92 18.01 -7.70
CA ASP A 59 3.05 17.73 -9.12
C ASP A 59 4.15 16.69 -9.32
N LEU A 60 3.81 15.54 -9.90
CA LEU A 60 4.75 14.45 -10.09
C LEU A 60 5.16 14.35 -11.56
N PRO A 61 6.45 14.54 -11.88
CA PRO A 61 6.97 14.20 -13.20
C PRO A 61 6.75 12.70 -13.48
N PRO A 62 6.70 12.28 -14.75
CA PRO A 62 6.55 10.87 -15.09
C PRO A 62 7.55 9.97 -14.37
N LYS A 63 7.10 8.84 -13.87
CA LYS A 63 7.88 7.83 -13.15
C LYS A 63 8.48 8.28 -11.81
N GLN A 64 8.01 9.39 -11.28
CA GLN A 64 8.42 9.86 -9.95
C GLN A 64 7.27 9.71 -8.93
N GLY A 65 7.62 9.47 -7.68
CA GLY A 65 6.64 9.30 -6.61
C GLY A 65 5.72 8.10 -6.79
N GLU A 66 6.10 7.14 -7.63
CA GLU A 66 5.31 5.94 -7.90
C GLU A 66 5.34 4.97 -6.73
N LEU A 67 4.22 4.28 -6.55
CA LEU A 67 4.13 3.13 -5.65
C LEU A 67 4.45 1.87 -6.47
N THR A 68 5.48 1.15 -6.06
CA THR A 68 5.93 -0.06 -6.75
C THR A 68 5.72 -1.27 -5.86
N PHE A 69 5.05 -2.28 -6.38
CA PHE A 69 4.94 -3.60 -5.75
C PHE A 69 5.95 -4.55 -6.38
N ILE A 70 6.64 -5.30 -5.53
CA ILE A 70 7.73 -6.19 -5.93
C ILE A 70 7.34 -7.62 -5.55
N ASN A 71 7.13 -8.45 -6.56
CA ASN A 71 6.77 -9.84 -6.35
C ASN A 71 8.01 -10.74 -6.40
N ASN A 72 8.52 -11.12 -5.24
CA ASN A 72 9.68 -12.00 -5.09
C ASN A 72 9.29 -13.48 -4.98
N SER A 73 8.31 -13.94 -5.74
CA SER A 73 7.76 -15.29 -5.60
C SER A 73 8.67 -16.43 -6.09
N GLY A 74 9.96 -16.19 -6.28
CA GLY A 74 10.92 -17.21 -6.72
C GLY A 74 10.72 -17.68 -8.14
N ARG A 75 10.06 -16.89 -8.95
CA ARG A 75 9.79 -17.19 -10.35
C ARG A 75 11.02 -17.10 -11.22
N THR A 76 10.97 -17.73 -12.38
CA THR A 76 12.09 -17.79 -13.34
C THR A 76 12.42 -16.41 -13.91
N ALA A 77 13.61 -16.28 -14.50
CA ALA A 77 14.08 -15.04 -15.12
C ALA A 77 13.12 -14.45 -16.16
N PHE A 78 12.28 -15.27 -16.79
CA PHE A 78 11.26 -14.81 -17.73
C PHE A 78 10.10 -14.06 -17.10
N GLU A 79 9.92 -14.21 -15.81
CA GLU A 79 8.83 -13.58 -15.05
C GLU A 79 9.31 -12.39 -14.22
N LEU A 80 10.58 -12.04 -14.29
CA LEU A 80 11.16 -10.91 -13.55
C LEU A 80 10.55 -9.59 -13.97
N GLU A 81 10.21 -9.41 -15.23
CA GLU A 81 9.54 -8.20 -15.71
C GLU A 81 8.13 -8.08 -15.13
N ALA A 82 7.45 -9.21 -14.92
CA ALA A 82 6.15 -9.23 -14.27
C ALA A 82 6.23 -9.10 -12.75
N GLY A 83 7.45 -9.15 -12.19
CA GLY A 83 7.68 -9.02 -10.75
C GLY A 83 7.59 -7.61 -10.19
N LEU A 84 7.58 -6.58 -11.04
CA LEU A 84 7.46 -5.19 -10.64
C LEU A 84 6.18 -4.59 -11.22
N ILE A 85 5.35 -4.01 -10.36
CA ILE A 85 4.14 -3.32 -10.76
C ILE A 85 4.21 -1.90 -10.21
N ASP A 86 4.30 -0.93 -11.12
CA ASP A 86 4.36 0.49 -10.78
C ASP A 86 2.99 1.14 -10.94
N TYR A 87 2.59 1.89 -9.92
CA TYR A 87 1.37 2.69 -9.97
C TYR A 87 1.71 4.17 -9.85
N THR A 88 1.23 4.95 -10.81
CA THR A 88 1.21 6.41 -10.69
C THR A 88 0.05 6.80 -9.79
N PRO A 89 0.30 7.31 -8.58
CA PRO A 89 -0.77 7.59 -7.64
C PRO A 89 -1.57 8.82 -8.04
N GLN A 90 -2.83 8.83 -7.64
CA GLN A 90 -3.72 9.99 -7.68
C GLN A 90 -4.26 10.24 -6.28
N GLU A 91 -4.60 11.49 -5.98
CA GLU A 91 -5.25 11.80 -4.71
C GLU A 91 -6.57 11.02 -4.58
N LYS A 92 -6.82 10.50 -3.38
CA LYS A 92 -7.93 9.63 -3.01
C LYS A 92 -7.81 8.18 -3.44
N ASP A 93 -6.73 7.80 -4.13
CA ASP A 93 -6.47 6.37 -4.38
C ASP A 93 -6.28 5.64 -3.06
N PHE A 94 -6.91 4.47 -2.98
CA PHE A 94 -6.80 3.58 -1.83
C PHE A 94 -6.29 2.23 -2.29
N PHE A 95 -5.17 1.80 -1.70
CA PHE A 95 -4.54 0.51 -1.98
C PHE A 95 -4.69 -0.40 -0.77
N MET A 96 -5.04 -1.65 -1.03
CA MET A 96 -5.09 -2.72 -0.02
C MET A 96 -4.38 -3.93 -0.60
N PHE A 97 -3.41 -4.46 0.13
CA PHE A 97 -2.54 -5.52 -0.37
C PHE A 97 -2.02 -6.39 0.79
N PRO A 98 -1.54 -7.61 0.48
CA PRO A 98 -0.93 -8.45 1.51
C PRO A 98 0.22 -7.74 2.21
N ALA A 99 0.27 -7.80 3.53
CA ALA A 99 1.29 -7.08 4.33
C ALA A 99 2.71 -7.53 4.00
N ARG A 100 2.88 -8.78 3.56
CA ARG A 100 4.17 -9.35 3.16
C ARG A 100 4.58 -9.04 1.73
N LEU A 101 3.73 -8.37 0.97
CA LEU A 101 4.09 -7.92 -0.36
C LEU A 101 5.07 -6.76 -0.26
N ASN A 102 6.27 -6.96 -0.80
CA ASN A 102 7.32 -5.95 -0.80
C ASN A 102 6.91 -4.77 -1.67
N HIS A 103 7.07 -3.57 -1.18
CA HIS A 103 6.69 -2.36 -1.88
C HIS A 103 7.60 -1.20 -1.54
N SER A 104 7.63 -0.22 -2.43
CA SER A 104 8.46 0.97 -2.30
C SER A 104 7.77 2.19 -2.89
N VAL A 105 8.24 3.37 -2.54
CA VAL A 105 7.83 4.63 -3.17
C VAL A 105 9.06 5.31 -3.71
N SER A 106 9.07 5.60 -5.02
CA SER A 106 10.19 6.27 -5.66
C SER A 106 10.26 7.75 -5.27
N PRO A 107 11.45 8.36 -5.26
CA PRO A 107 11.58 9.77 -4.96
C PRO A 107 10.99 10.65 -6.06
N PHE A 108 10.80 11.91 -5.73
CA PHE A 108 10.37 12.93 -6.68
C PHE A 108 11.21 14.21 -6.51
N THR A 109 11.24 15.04 -7.54
CA THR A 109 12.07 16.25 -7.60
C THR A 109 11.27 17.55 -7.45
N SER A 110 9.95 17.47 -7.51
CA SER A 110 9.07 18.64 -7.35
C SER A 110 8.97 19.09 -5.90
N GLU A 111 8.68 20.37 -5.73
CA GLU A 111 8.35 20.92 -4.41
C GLU A 111 6.97 20.43 -3.96
N GLY A 112 6.75 20.37 -2.68
CA GLY A 112 5.49 19.97 -2.09
C GLY A 112 5.57 18.70 -1.28
N GLU A 113 4.43 18.24 -0.80
CA GLU A 113 4.31 17.12 0.12
C GLU A 113 3.48 16.00 -0.51
N ARG A 114 4.01 14.77 -0.45
CA ARG A 114 3.25 13.56 -0.65
C ARG A 114 2.82 13.04 0.72
N ARG A 115 1.51 13.04 0.98
CA ARG A 115 0.96 12.60 2.26
C ARG A 115 0.05 11.41 2.08
N THR A 116 0.27 10.39 2.90
CA THR A 116 -0.56 9.20 2.92
C THR A 116 -1.00 8.85 4.33
N VAL A 117 -2.12 8.15 4.41
CA VAL A 117 -2.61 7.53 5.63
C VAL A 117 -2.57 6.01 5.42
N SER A 118 -2.08 5.30 6.41
CA SER A 118 -1.95 3.85 6.36
C SER A 118 -2.35 3.19 7.67
N PHE A 119 -2.77 1.96 7.58
CA PHE A 119 -2.92 1.04 8.71
C PHE A 119 -2.70 -0.39 8.24
N ASN A 120 -2.34 -1.26 9.16
CA ASN A 120 -2.25 -2.69 8.90
C ASN A 120 -3.44 -3.41 9.52
N VAL A 121 -3.83 -4.50 8.91
CA VAL A 121 -4.86 -5.40 9.41
C VAL A 121 -4.19 -6.65 9.93
N PHE A 122 -4.54 -7.05 11.12
CA PHE A 122 -3.99 -8.23 11.77
C PHE A 122 -5.03 -9.33 11.85
N TRP A 123 -4.59 -10.55 11.64
CA TRP A 123 -5.38 -11.71 11.95
C TRP A 123 -5.32 -11.96 13.45
N HIS A 124 -6.47 -12.05 14.07
CA HIS A 124 -6.56 -12.32 15.50
C HIS A 124 -7.18 -13.72 15.66
N PRO A 125 -6.37 -14.78 15.78
CA PRO A 125 -6.92 -16.09 16.09
C PRO A 125 -7.58 -16.04 17.46
N GLU A 126 -8.75 -16.61 17.56
CA GLU A 126 -9.42 -16.81 18.85
C GLU A 126 -8.59 -17.73 19.75
#